data_85e693687c60b8e999a054bc5e9650a1
#
_entry.id   85e693687c60b8e999a054bc5e9650a1
#
_cell.length_a   1.000
_cell.length_b   1.000
_cell.length_c   1.000
_cell.angle_alpha   90.00
_cell.angle_beta   90.00
_cell.angle_gamma   90.00
#
_symmetry.space_group_name_H-M   'P 1'
#
loop_
_entity.id
_entity.type
_entity.pdbx_description
1 polymer ?
#
loop_
_entity_poly.entity_id
_entity_poly.type
_entity_poly.pdbx_seq_one_letter_code
_entity_poly.pdbx_strand_id
1 'polypeptide(L)'
;YFSFTKKAATEAADRAADKFGLDKENDLPFFRTLHSYAFNQLGMTKEKMMGRDDYKEFGEKCGIPIKTAKFSNEDGTFNSDNEYLTIINTAAVKRMDLLEYYDSRKNILDIERNTLFLLSEELKRFKEEKKLKDFNDLIEDFLLKETSNKFEVLFIDEAQDLSLLQWEMVRKIWSRAEKTYIAGDDDQAIFKWAGADVDHFIALKEEVNDIKILDQSYRIPGGPIHELSQNIINKVQNRFQKEYKPREEQGLLKRYSDITQVDMSLGNWLVLSSANYFLEDAKDLCEIQGWYYQCKGINSVPLKLLLALNNWEHWRKGDLLNHLEIKNIYEYLGSSVLPGFQKGKTLHSDAKYTLKECQEQHGLIASDVWFRSFEGLDPMTETYIRNMRANGEMINKNPRIKMSTIHAAKGGEADNVLLLQDLTGAALETFSHDPDELHRLFYTGATRAK
;
A
#
# COMPACT_ATOMS: atom_id res chain seq x y z
N TYR A 1 -10.38 -9.16 17.14
CA TYR A 1 -10.07 -7.90 16.49
C TYR A 1 -10.07 -8.08 14.97
N PHE A 2 -10.84 -7.27 14.26
CA PHE A 2 -10.88 -7.23 12.81
C PHE A 2 -10.60 -5.81 12.33
N SER A 3 -9.82 -5.70 11.25
CA SER A 3 -9.55 -4.42 10.61
C SER A 3 -9.69 -4.54 9.09
N PHE A 4 -9.87 -3.40 8.43
CA PHE A 4 -9.96 -3.34 6.98
C PHE A 4 -8.66 -3.80 6.31
N THR A 5 -7.49 -3.36 6.81
CA THR A 5 -6.20 -3.71 6.20
C THR A 5 -5.44 -4.76 7.00
N LYS A 6 -4.66 -5.59 6.29
CA LYS A 6 -3.75 -6.56 6.89
C LYS A 6 -2.68 -5.87 7.75
N LYS A 7 -2.17 -4.72 7.29
CA LYS A 7 -1.18 -3.93 8.03
C LYS A 7 -1.72 -3.51 9.39
N ALA A 8 -2.93 -2.95 9.45
CA ALA A 8 -3.54 -2.53 10.72
C ALA A 8 -3.79 -3.72 11.65
N ALA A 9 -4.28 -4.85 11.12
CA ALA A 9 -4.48 -6.07 11.91
C ALA A 9 -3.15 -6.61 12.49
N THR A 10 -2.07 -6.61 11.69
CA THR A 10 -0.74 -7.04 12.13
C THR A 10 -0.18 -6.11 13.20
N GLU A 11 -0.27 -4.79 12.98
CA GLU A 11 0.21 -3.79 13.94
C GLU A 11 -0.54 -3.87 15.28
N ALA A 12 -1.84 -4.09 15.25
CA ALA A 12 -2.62 -4.31 16.46
C ALA A 12 -2.20 -5.59 17.20
N ALA A 13 -1.93 -6.69 16.46
CA ALA A 13 -1.42 -7.93 17.04
C ALA A 13 -0.03 -7.72 17.67
N ASP A 14 0.87 -6.99 16.98
CA ASP A 14 2.22 -6.69 17.47
C ASP A 14 2.15 -5.91 18.79
N ARG A 15 1.37 -4.84 18.82
CA ARG A 15 1.18 -4.01 20.03
C ARG A 15 0.56 -4.79 21.18
N ALA A 16 -0.40 -5.68 20.91
CA ALA A 16 -1.01 -6.51 21.92
C ALA A 16 -0.01 -7.53 22.48
N ALA A 17 0.74 -8.21 21.60
CA ALA A 17 1.78 -9.15 21.98
C ALA A 17 2.85 -8.50 22.85
N ASP A 18 3.39 -7.34 22.43
CA ASP A 18 4.42 -6.60 23.16
C ASP A 18 3.91 -6.11 24.52
N LYS A 19 2.68 -5.57 24.56
CA LYS A 19 2.12 -4.98 25.78
C LYS A 19 1.76 -6.04 26.84
N PHE A 20 1.28 -7.19 26.42
CA PHE A 20 0.70 -8.21 27.30
C PHE A 20 1.54 -9.49 27.36
N GLY A 21 2.66 -9.57 26.64
CA GLY A 21 3.54 -10.75 26.61
C GLY A 21 2.88 -11.98 25.96
N LEU A 22 2.06 -11.75 24.89
CA LEU A 22 1.27 -12.78 24.23
C LEU A 22 2.01 -13.35 23.00
N ASP A 23 1.74 -14.61 22.69
CA ASP A 23 2.15 -15.23 21.43
C ASP A 23 1.13 -14.92 20.32
N LYS A 24 1.62 -14.39 19.17
CA LYS A 24 0.74 -13.94 18.10
C LYS A 24 -0.05 -15.05 17.42
N GLU A 25 0.54 -16.24 17.28
CA GLU A 25 -0.08 -17.35 16.58
C GLU A 25 -1.09 -18.07 17.48
N ASN A 26 -0.74 -18.26 18.74
CA ASN A 26 -1.53 -19.04 19.69
C ASN A 26 -2.56 -18.19 20.44
N ASP A 27 -2.18 -16.97 20.89
CA ASP A 27 -3.05 -16.17 21.74
C ASP A 27 -3.88 -15.14 20.95
N LEU A 28 -3.44 -14.75 19.73
CA LEU A 28 -4.08 -13.73 18.92
C LEU A 28 -4.59 -14.24 17.55
N PRO A 29 -5.21 -15.44 17.46
CA PRO A 29 -5.60 -16.06 16.19
C PRO A 29 -6.67 -15.26 15.42
N PHE A 30 -7.37 -14.33 16.08
CA PHE A 30 -8.45 -13.51 15.51
C PHE A 30 -8.05 -12.04 15.26
N PHE A 31 -6.77 -11.70 15.32
CA PHE A 31 -6.28 -10.40 14.87
C PHE A 31 -6.07 -10.44 13.35
N ARG A 32 -7.13 -10.13 12.58
CA ARG A 32 -7.18 -10.42 11.13
C ARG A 32 -8.01 -9.40 10.35
N THR A 33 -7.95 -9.48 9.01
CA THR A 33 -8.97 -8.88 8.14
C THR A 33 -10.20 -9.78 8.05
N LEU A 34 -11.35 -9.20 7.70
CA LEU A 34 -12.59 -9.96 7.49
C LEU A 34 -12.42 -11.07 6.45
N HIS A 35 -11.76 -10.78 5.31
CA HIS A 35 -11.48 -11.78 4.28
C HIS A 35 -10.61 -12.92 4.80
N SER A 36 -9.56 -12.62 5.56
CA SER A 36 -8.70 -13.63 6.16
C SER A 36 -9.47 -14.52 7.15
N TYR A 37 -10.41 -13.94 7.89
CA TYR A 37 -11.28 -14.70 8.80
C TYR A 37 -12.23 -15.61 8.00
N ALA A 38 -12.91 -15.09 6.98
CA ALA A 38 -13.78 -15.89 6.10
C ALA A 38 -13.01 -17.04 5.45
N PHE A 39 -11.84 -16.75 4.87
CA PHE A 39 -10.96 -17.74 4.25
C PHE A 39 -10.67 -18.94 5.19
N ASN A 40 -10.30 -18.65 6.44
CA ASN A 40 -10.01 -19.70 7.42
C ASN A 40 -11.27 -20.44 7.88
N GLN A 41 -12.38 -19.72 8.10
CA GLN A 41 -13.64 -20.34 8.54
C GLN A 41 -14.23 -21.27 7.48
N LEU A 42 -13.95 -21.03 6.20
CA LEU A 42 -14.40 -21.85 5.07
C LEU A 42 -13.41 -22.99 4.74
N GLY A 43 -12.25 -23.04 5.39
CA GLY A 43 -11.20 -24.02 5.08
C GLY A 43 -10.67 -23.87 3.64
N MET A 44 -10.60 -22.63 3.14
CA MET A 44 -10.14 -22.35 1.79
C MET A 44 -8.63 -22.55 1.66
N THR A 45 -8.19 -22.83 0.44
CA THR A 45 -6.77 -22.88 0.07
C THR A 45 -6.44 -21.85 -1.01
N LYS A 46 -5.17 -21.47 -1.11
CA LYS A 46 -4.75 -20.44 -2.08
C LYS A 46 -5.00 -20.84 -3.53
N GLU A 47 -4.92 -22.13 -3.84
CA GLU A 47 -5.13 -22.69 -5.17
C GLU A 47 -6.60 -22.58 -5.64
N LYS A 48 -7.51 -22.38 -4.71
CA LYS A 48 -8.94 -22.14 -4.99
C LYS A 48 -9.29 -20.66 -5.10
N MET A 49 -8.33 -19.78 -4.88
CA MET A 49 -8.54 -18.34 -5.00
C MET A 49 -8.21 -17.88 -6.42
N MET A 50 -9.12 -17.11 -7.01
CA MET A 50 -8.93 -16.51 -8.32
C MET A 50 -7.78 -15.49 -8.30
N GLY A 51 -6.73 -15.77 -9.07
CA GLY A 51 -5.53 -14.94 -9.16
C GLY A 51 -5.47 -14.15 -10.48
N ARG A 52 -4.36 -13.43 -10.66
CA ARG A 52 -4.12 -12.61 -11.87
C ARG A 52 -4.19 -13.43 -13.16
N ASP A 53 -3.63 -14.63 -13.15
CA ASP A 53 -3.56 -15.48 -14.35
C ASP A 53 -4.94 -16.02 -14.72
N ASP A 54 -5.80 -16.30 -13.72
CA ASP A 54 -7.18 -16.72 -13.95
C ASP A 54 -8.01 -15.60 -14.58
N TYR A 55 -7.85 -14.35 -14.14
CA TYR A 55 -8.52 -13.20 -14.77
C TYR A 55 -8.03 -12.99 -16.21
N LYS A 56 -6.75 -13.18 -16.47
CA LYS A 56 -6.20 -13.10 -17.82
C LYS A 56 -6.79 -14.18 -18.72
N GLU A 57 -6.84 -15.43 -18.26
CA GLU A 57 -7.47 -16.54 -18.99
C GLU A 57 -8.96 -16.29 -19.24
N PHE A 58 -9.69 -15.76 -18.24
CA PHE A 58 -11.07 -15.33 -18.41
C PHE A 58 -11.20 -14.27 -19.52
N GLY A 59 -10.31 -13.27 -19.53
CA GLY A 59 -10.28 -12.25 -20.58
C GLY A 59 -10.04 -12.82 -21.97
N GLU A 60 -9.10 -13.75 -22.12
CA GLU A 60 -8.83 -14.46 -23.38
C GLU A 60 -10.05 -15.28 -23.85
N LYS A 61 -10.73 -15.99 -22.93
CA LYS A 61 -11.97 -16.74 -23.22
C LYS A 61 -13.09 -15.84 -23.70
N CYS A 62 -13.24 -14.66 -23.13
CA CYS A 62 -14.32 -13.72 -23.46
C CYS A 62 -13.95 -12.71 -24.56
N GLY A 63 -12.73 -12.74 -25.08
CA GLY A 63 -12.27 -11.79 -26.10
C GLY A 63 -12.12 -10.35 -25.59
N ILE A 64 -11.94 -10.16 -24.30
CA ILE A 64 -11.70 -8.85 -23.67
C ILE A 64 -10.27 -8.72 -23.17
N PRO A 65 -9.60 -7.56 -23.39
CA PRO A 65 -8.25 -7.36 -22.89
C PRO A 65 -8.28 -7.14 -21.38
N ILE A 66 -7.53 -7.96 -20.62
CA ILE A 66 -7.29 -7.79 -19.19
C ILE A 66 -5.78 -7.88 -18.97
N LYS A 67 -5.14 -6.75 -18.69
CA LYS A 67 -3.70 -6.69 -18.36
C LYS A 67 -3.47 -6.85 -16.87
N THR A 68 -4.34 -6.23 -16.07
CA THR A 68 -4.31 -6.29 -14.62
C THR A 68 -5.72 -6.51 -14.07
N ALA A 69 -5.90 -7.58 -13.32
CA ALA A 69 -7.09 -7.79 -12.50
C ALA A 69 -6.68 -8.63 -11.29
N LYS A 70 -6.89 -8.11 -10.09
CA LYS A 70 -6.56 -8.81 -8.85
C LYS A 70 -7.21 -8.14 -7.65
N PHE A 71 -7.42 -8.90 -6.60
CA PHE A 71 -7.66 -8.36 -5.26
C PHE A 71 -6.34 -8.05 -4.56
N SER A 72 -6.32 -6.96 -3.83
CA SER A 72 -5.21 -6.59 -2.95
C SER A 72 -5.17 -7.51 -1.74
N ASN A 73 -3.99 -8.07 -1.43
CA ASN A 73 -3.79 -8.89 -0.24
C ASN A 73 -3.72 -8.06 1.06
N GLU A 74 -3.66 -6.74 0.96
CA GLU A 74 -3.60 -5.84 2.12
C GLU A 74 -4.99 -5.51 2.66
N ASP A 75 -5.90 -5.12 1.79
CA ASP A 75 -7.20 -4.57 2.13
C ASP A 75 -8.39 -5.27 1.44
N GLY A 76 -8.12 -6.21 0.53
CA GLY A 76 -9.16 -6.91 -0.20
C GLY A 76 -9.84 -6.06 -1.28
N THR A 77 -9.30 -4.89 -1.64
CA THR A 77 -9.83 -4.07 -2.72
C THR A 77 -9.55 -4.70 -4.08
N PHE A 78 -10.52 -4.63 -4.98
CA PHE A 78 -10.35 -5.08 -6.35
C PHE A 78 -9.73 -4.00 -7.22
N ASN A 79 -8.71 -4.37 -7.99
CA ASN A 79 -8.03 -3.49 -8.92
C ASN A 79 -8.00 -4.14 -10.31
N SER A 80 -8.55 -3.47 -11.31
CA SER A 80 -8.55 -3.91 -12.70
C SER A 80 -8.36 -2.74 -13.65
N ASP A 81 -7.73 -2.99 -14.79
CA ASP A 81 -7.69 -2.10 -15.94
C ASP A 81 -8.91 -2.30 -16.87
N ASN A 82 -9.78 -3.26 -16.54
CA ASN A 82 -10.99 -3.54 -17.29
C ASN A 82 -12.21 -2.97 -16.55
N GLU A 83 -12.93 -2.06 -17.20
CA GLU A 83 -14.06 -1.35 -16.61
C GLU A 83 -15.24 -2.27 -16.30
N TYR A 84 -15.52 -3.27 -17.15
CA TYR A 84 -16.58 -4.27 -16.89
C TYR A 84 -16.36 -4.99 -15.57
N LEU A 85 -15.13 -5.49 -15.34
CA LEU A 85 -14.81 -6.19 -14.09
C LEU A 85 -14.90 -5.27 -12.87
N THR A 86 -14.48 -4.02 -13.02
CA THR A 86 -14.61 -3.02 -11.97
C THR A 86 -16.06 -2.77 -11.57
N ILE A 87 -16.96 -2.63 -12.56
CA ILE A 87 -18.40 -2.44 -12.32
C ILE A 87 -19.04 -3.68 -11.69
N ILE A 88 -18.73 -4.88 -12.20
CA ILE A 88 -19.22 -6.15 -11.61
C ILE A 88 -18.82 -6.24 -10.13
N ASN A 89 -17.55 -5.99 -9.82
CA ASN A 89 -17.09 -6.03 -8.45
C ASN A 89 -17.75 -4.95 -7.58
N THR A 90 -17.84 -3.71 -8.06
CA THR A 90 -18.37 -2.60 -7.26
C THR A 90 -19.86 -2.78 -6.96
N ALA A 91 -20.64 -3.28 -7.92
CA ALA A 91 -22.05 -3.62 -7.69
C ALA A 91 -22.18 -4.70 -6.59
N ALA A 92 -21.36 -5.75 -6.65
CA ALA A 92 -21.37 -6.83 -5.68
C ALA A 92 -21.04 -6.32 -4.24
N VAL A 93 -19.96 -5.56 -4.06
CA VAL A 93 -19.58 -5.05 -2.72
C VAL A 93 -20.53 -4.00 -2.17
N LYS A 94 -21.27 -3.29 -3.05
CA LYS A 94 -22.35 -2.35 -2.70
C LYS A 94 -23.70 -3.01 -2.49
N ARG A 95 -23.81 -4.33 -2.68
CA ARG A 95 -25.06 -5.07 -2.59
C ARG A 95 -26.17 -4.52 -3.51
N MET A 96 -25.80 -4.02 -4.66
CA MET A 96 -26.71 -3.49 -5.67
C MET A 96 -26.88 -4.49 -6.82
N ASP A 97 -28.05 -4.51 -7.42
CA ASP A 97 -28.22 -5.19 -8.71
C ASP A 97 -27.26 -4.60 -9.75
N LEU A 98 -26.61 -5.46 -10.54
CA LEU A 98 -25.58 -5.05 -11.50
C LEU A 98 -26.11 -4.04 -12.50
N LEU A 99 -27.32 -4.29 -13.03
CA LEU A 99 -27.90 -3.46 -14.08
C LEU A 99 -28.47 -2.16 -13.50
N GLU A 100 -29.01 -2.18 -12.27
CA GLU A 100 -29.40 -0.96 -11.56
C GLU A 100 -28.19 -0.09 -11.25
N TYR A 101 -27.07 -0.68 -10.80
CA TYR A 101 -25.82 0.05 -10.59
C TYR A 101 -25.30 0.68 -11.88
N TYR A 102 -25.28 -0.08 -12.99
CA TYR A 102 -24.93 0.44 -14.31
C TYR A 102 -25.83 1.60 -14.72
N ASP A 103 -27.16 1.41 -14.66
CA ASP A 103 -28.15 2.40 -15.09
C ASP A 103 -28.02 3.73 -14.29
N SER A 104 -27.62 3.65 -13.02
CA SER A 104 -27.32 4.84 -12.18
C SER A 104 -26.08 5.63 -12.64
N ARG A 105 -25.19 5.03 -13.44
CA ARG A 105 -23.93 5.60 -13.89
C ARG A 105 -23.74 5.62 -15.41
N LYS A 106 -24.74 5.27 -16.18
CA LYS A 106 -24.66 5.14 -17.66
C LYS A 106 -24.13 6.36 -18.40
N ASN A 107 -24.24 7.56 -17.81
CA ASN A 107 -23.76 8.79 -18.43
C ASN A 107 -22.24 8.99 -18.27
N ILE A 108 -21.60 8.19 -17.43
CA ILE A 108 -20.17 8.29 -17.08
C ILE A 108 -19.41 7.07 -17.64
N LEU A 109 -20.10 5.94 -17.83
CA LEU A 109 -19.48 4.68 -18.23
C LEU A 109 -19.46 4.55 -19.76
N ASP A 110 -18.29 4.20 -20.30
CA ASP A 110 -18.09 3.91 -21.74
C ASP A 110 -18.12 2.39 -22.00
N ILE A 111 -19.14 1.71 -21.49
CA ILE A 111 -19.33 0.26 -21.65
C ILE A 111 -20.78 -0.08 -22.03
N GLU A 112 -20.95 -1.21 -22.70
CA GLU A 112 -22.25 -1.67 -23.13
C GLU A 112 -22.96 -2.51 -22.07
N ARG A 113 -24.23 -2.19 -21.79
CA ARG A 113 -25.08 -2.84 -20.78
C ARG A 113 -25.23 -4.35 -21.00
N ASN A 114 -25.47 -4.77 -22.24
CA ASN A 114 -25.68 -6.20 -22.56
C ASN A 114 -24.37 -6.98 -22.43
N THR A 115 -23.26 -6.40 -22.86
CA THR A 115 -21.91 -6.97 -22.71
C THR A 115 -21.57 -7.11 -21.23
N LEU A 116 -21.87 -6.11 -20.40
CA LEU A 116 -21.67 -6.17 -18.96
C LEU A 116 -22.42 -7.35 -18.33
N PHE A 117 -23.70 -7.52 -18.67
CA PHE A 117 -24.50 -8.63 -18.17
C PHE A 117 -23.92 -9.98 -18.59
N LEU A 118 -23.61 -10.16 -19.88
CA LEU A 118 -23.03 -11.40 -20.38
C LEU A 118 -21.70 -11.74 -19.73
N LEU A 119 -20.83 -10.76 -19.56
CA LEU A 119 -19.53 -10.96 -18.88
C LEU A 119 -19.69 -11.33 -17.41
N SER A 120 -20.70 -10.78 -16.73
CA SER A 120 -20.95 -11.15 -15.32
C SER A 120 -21.40 -12.60 -15.19
N GLU A 121 -22.26 -13.08 -16.11
CA GLU A 121 -22.71 -14.48 -16.12
C GLU A 121 -21.58 -15.44 -16.52
N GLU A 122 -20.75 -15.06 -17.52
CA GLU A 122 -19.58 -15.86 -17.90
C GLU A 122 -18.53 -15.91 -16.78
N LEU A 123 -18.33 -14.84 -16.01
CA LEU A 123 -17.41 -14.83 -14.87
C LEU A 123 -17.89 -15.81 -13.78
N LYS A 124 -19.20 -15.84 -13.48
CA LYS A 124 -19.78 -16.81 -12.55
C LYS A 124 -19.53 -18.24 -13.03
N ARG A 125 -19.86 -18.52 -14.31
CA ARG A 125 -19.65 -19.84 -14.92
C ARG A 125 -18.19 -20.25 -14.91
N PHE A 126 -17.27 -19.34 -15.25
CA PHE A 126 -15.83 -19.59 -15.23
C PHE A 126 -15.33 -19.98 -13.83
N LYS A 127 -15.77 -19.25 -12.79
CA LYS A 127 -15.46 -19.57 -11.39
C LYS A 127 -16.00 -20.94 -10.98
N GLU A 128 -17.22 -21.29 -11.38
CA GLU A 128 -17.84 -22.59 -11.11
C GLU A 128 -17.12 -23.74 -11.81
N GLU A 129 -16.83 -23.63 -13.11
CA GLU A 129 -16.12 -24.63 -13.92
C GLU A 129 -14.74 -24.94 -13.34
N LYS A 130 -14.01 -23.93 -12.91
CA LYS A 130 -12.66 -24.05 -12.33
C LYS A 130 -12.65 -24.26 -10.84
N LYS A 131 -13.80 -24.20 -10.19
CA LYS A 131 -13.93 -24.27 -8.72
C LYS A 131 -13.11 -23.20 -8.01
N LEU A 132 -13.07 -22.01 -8.59
CA LEU A 132 -12.39 -20.84 -8.06
C LEU A 132 -13.38 -19.93 -7.31
N LYS A 133 -12.86 -19.20 -6.35
CA LYS A 133 -13.57 -18.16 -5.60
C LYS A 133 -12.76 -16.87 -5.63
N ASP A 134 -13.41 -15.74 -5.68
CA ASP A 134 -12.77 -14.45 -5.41
C ASP A 134 -13.00 -13.99 -3.97
N PHE A 135 -12.54 -12.79 -3.63
CA PHE A 135 -12.66 -12.27 -2.27
C PHE A 135 -14.11 -11.95 -1.88
N ASN A 136 -14.97 -11.57 -2.83
CA ASN A 136 -16.38 -11.35 -2.57
C ASN A 136 -17.09 -12.67 -2.30
N ASP A 137 -16.78 -13.70 -3.09
CA ASP A 137 -17.33 -15.04 -2.89
C ASP A 137 -17.00 -15.60 -1.49
N LEU A 138 -15.83 -15.26 -0.93
CA LEU A 138 -15.48 -15.67 0.44
C LEU A 138 -16.46 -15.08 1.47
N ILE A 139 -16.82 -13.82 1.33
CA ILE A 139 -17.76 -13.19 2.26
C ILE A 139 -19.16 -13.74 2.02
N GLU A 140 -19.60 -13.91 0.77
CA GLU A 140 -20.89 -14.50 0.42
C GLU A 140 -21.03 -15.93 1.00
N ASP A 141 -20.04 -16.79 0.77
CA ASP A 141 -20.04 -18.16 1.31
C ASP A 141 -20.02 -18.17 2.85
N PHE A 142 -19.31 -17.21 3.49
CA PHE A 142 -19.34 -17.05 4.93
C PHE A 142 -20.74 -16.63 5.41
N LEU A 143 -21.43 -15.76 4.68
CA LEU A 143 -22.79 -15.34 5.02
C LEU A 143 -23.78 -16.50 4.93
N LEU A 144 -23.59 -17.44 4.01
CA LEU A 144 -24.41 -18.66 3.89
C LEU A 144 -24.13 -19.70 4.97
N LYS A 145 -22.99 -19.64 5.65
CA LYS A 145 -22.64 -20.58 6.71
C LYS A 145 -23.57 -20.40 7.93
N GLU A 146 -24.16 -21.48 8.44
CA GLU A 146 -25.12 -21.42 9.55
C GLU A 146 -24.51 -20.91 10.86
N THR A 147 -23.22 -21.22 11.10
CA THR A 147 -22.56 -20.91 12.37
C THR A 147 -21.29 -20.08 12.18
N SER A 148 -21.07 -19.11 13.06
CA SER A 148 -19.80 -18.41 13.22
C SER A 148 -19.33 -18.53 14.68
N ASN A 149 -18.07 -18.20 14.97
CA ASN A 149 -17.56 -18.20 16.33
C ASN A 149 -18.37 -17.26 17.24
N LYS A 150 -18.46 -17.59 18.52
CA LYS A 150 -18.92 -16.66 19.55
C LYS A 150 -17.72 -15.90 20.10
N PHE A 151 -17.89 -14.63 20.37
CA PHE A 151 -16.85 -13.78 20.93
C PHE A 151 -17.37 -13.09 22.21
N GLU A 152 -16.57 -13.08 23.26
CA GLU A 152 -16.86 -12.25 24.43
C GLU A 152 -16.72 -10.78 24.07
N VAL A 153 -15.65 -10.44 23.33
CA VAL A 153 -15.37 -9.07 22.88
C VAL A 153 -14.99 -9.06 21.41
N LEU A 154 -15.67 -8.21 20.66
CA LEU A 154 -15.41 -7.93 19.25
C LEU A 154 -14.91 -6.49 19.09
N PHE A 155 -13.80 -6.33 18.41
CA PHE A 155 -13.31 -5.03 17.95
C PHE A 155 -13.31 -4.99 16.43
N ILE A 156 -13.93 -3.96 15.85
CA ILE A 156 -13.88 -3.62 14.43
C ILE A 156 -13.16 -2.28 14.30
N ASP A 157 -12.07 -2.25 13.56
CA ASP A 157 -11.24 -1.07 13.37
C ASP A 157 -11.21 -0.62 11.91
N GLU A 158 -10.99 0.67 11.65
CA GLU A 158 -11.11 1.29 10.32
C GLU A 158 -12.47 1.02 9.67
N ALA A 159 -13.52 1.06 10.46
CA ALA A 159 -14.87 0.64 10.05
C ALA A 159 -15.49 1.53 8.95
N GLN A 160 -15.04 2.77 8.79
CA GLN A 160 -15.46 3.69 7.73
C GLN A 160 -15.05 3.24 6.31
N ASP A 161 -14.12 2.29 6.21
CA ASP A 161 -13.65 1.77 4.92
C ASP A 161 -14.37 0.48 4.49
N LEU A 162 -15.28 -0.04 5.30
CA LEU A 162 -16.00 -1.27 5.00
C LEU A 162 -17.09 -1.05 3.93
N SER A 163 -17.19 -1.98 2.98
CA SER A 163 -18.30 -2.06 2.02
C SER A 163 -19.56 -2.64 2.67
N LEU A 164 -20.72 -2.48 2.02
CA LEU A 164 -21.96 -3.08 2.52
C LEU A 164 -21.89 -4.59 2.65
N LEU A 165 -21.23 -5.28 1.71
CA LEU A 165 -21.00 -6.72 1.80
C LEU A 165 -20.17 -7.09 3.06
N GLN A 166 -19.14 -6.32 3.37
CA GLN A 166 -18.34 -6.51 4.58
C GLN A 166 -19.15 -6.17 5.83
N TRP A 167 -20.02 -5.16 5.79
CA TRP A 167 -20.92 -4.84 6.89
C TRP A 167 -21.93 -5.95 7.20
N GLU A 168 -22.45 -6.65 6.20
CA GLU A 168 -23.30 -7.83 6.44
C GLU A 168 -22.51 -8.92 7.20
N MET A 169 -21.26 -9.15 6.83
CA MET A 169 -20.39 -10.06 7.56
C MET A 169 -20.14 -9.60 8.99
N VAL A 170 -19.83 -8.31 9.20
CA VAL A 170 -19.66 -7.74 10.54
C VAL A 170 -20.93 -7.92 11.37
N ARG A 171 -22.11 -7.63 10.83
CA ARG A 171 -23.39 -7.81 11.54
C ARG A 171 -23.62 -9.25 11.95
N LYS A 172 -23.28 -10.21 11.10
CA LYS A 172 -23.38 -11.63 11.42
C LYS A 172 -22.45 -12.02 12.59
N ILE A 173 -21.23 -11.50 12.63
CA ILE A 173 -20.27 -11.74 13.71
C ILE A 173 -20.72 -10.99 14.98
N TRP A 174 -21.13 -9.74 14.84
CA TRP A 174 -21.62 -8.89 15.94
C TRP A 174 -22.80 -9.52 16.68
N SER A 175 -23.77 -10.07 15.97
CA SER A 175 -24.93 -10.73 16.59
C SER A 175 -24.56 -11.90 17.53
N ARG A 176 -23.30 -12.35 17.52
CA ARG A 176 -22.78 -13.45 18.34
C ARG A 176 -21.67 -13.01 19.31
N ALA A 177 -21.46 -11.72 19.45
CA ALA A 177 -20.54 -11.14 20.41
C ALA A 177 -21.29 -10.57 21.62
N GLU A 178 -20.71 -10.72 22.81
CA GLU A 178 -21.31 -10.18 24.04
C GLU A 178 -21.11 -8.66 24.13
N LYS A 179 -19.93 -8.18 23.73
CA LYS A 179 -19.58 -6.77 23.63
C LYS A 179 -18.92 -6.49 22.30
N THR A 180 -19.35 -5.38 21.66
CA THR A 180 -18.77 -4.96 20.38
C THR A 180 -18.32 -3.51 20.47
N TYR A 181 -17.10 -3.26 20.01
CA TYR A 181 -16.52 -1.95 19.85
C TYR A 181 -16.22 -1.73 18.36
N ILE A 182 -16.78 -0.65 17.82
CA ILE A 182 -16.57 -0.26 16.42
C ILE A 182 -15.82 1.06 16.43
N ALA A 183 -14.62 1.07 15.86
CA ALA A 183 -13.77 2.25 15.75
C ALA A 183 -13.62 2.65 14.29
N GLY A 184 -13.61 3.95 14.04
CA GLY A 184 -13.43 4.51 12.71
C GLY A 184 -13.46 6.02 12.72
N ASP A 185 -13.03 6.58 11.60
CA ASP A 185 -13.03 8.02 11.36
C ASP A 185 -13.62 8.32 9.98
N ASP A 186 -14.88 8.75 9.92
CA ASP A 186 -15.56 9.08 8.66
C ASP A 186 -14.87 10.19 7.87
N ASP A 187 -14.09 11.06 8.54
CA ASP A 187 -13.27 12.07 7.88
C ASP A 187 -12.10 11.47 7.08
N GLN A 188 -11.72 10.23 7.38
CA GLN A 188 -10.69 9.47 6.66
C GLN A 188 -11.25 8.36 5.75
N ALA A 189 -12.56 8.40 5.44
CA ALA A 189 -13.21 7.47 4.51
C ALA A 189 -12.86 7.82 3.06
N ILE A 190 -11.82 7.21 2.53
CA ILE A 190 -11.29 7.50 1.18
C ILE A 190 -11.38 6.31 0.20
N PHE A 191 -12.01 5.20 0.59
CA PHE A 191 -12.16 4.00 -0.24
C PHE A 191 -13.55 3.85 -0.86
N LYS A 192 -14.30 4.96 -1.03
CA LYS A 192 -15.64 4.95 -1.67
C LYS A 192 -15.59 4.36 -3.09
N TRP A 193 -14.53 4.65 -3.84
CA TRP A 193 -14.26 4.07 -5.16
C TRP A 193 -14.12 2.53 -5.14
N ALA A 194 -13.67 1.96 -4.02
CA ALA A 194 -13.55 0.52 -3.80
C ALA A 194 -14.81 -0.11 -3.17
N GLY A 195 -15.87 0.68 -2.99
CA GLY A 195 -17.16 0.23 -2.47
C GLY A 195 -17.39 0.49 -0.98
N ALA A 196 -16.48 1.19 -0.29
CA ALA A 196 -16.72 1.60 1.09
C ALA A 196 -17.99 2.45 1.21
N ASP A 197 -18.75 2.23 2.29
CA ASP A 197 -20.00 2.93 2.55
C ASP A 197 -19.89 3.74 3.85
N VAL A 198 -19.49 5.01 3.70
CA VAL A 198 -19.36 5.92 4.82
C VAL A 198 -20.72 6.32 5.41
N ASP A 199 -21.77 6.35 4.59
CA ASP A 199 -23.12 6.70 5.02
C ASP A 199 -23.66 5.66 5.99
N HIS A 200 -23.40 4.37 5.68
CA HIS A 200 -23.71 3.26 6.58
C HIS A 200 -22.95 3.38 7.90
N PHE A 201 -21.64 3.71 7.85
CA PHE A 201 -20.86 3.91 9.08
C PHE A 201 -21.38 5.07 9.93
N ILE A 202 -21.71 6.22 9.32
CA ILE A 202 -22.31 7.37 10.05
C ILE A 202 -23.67 7.01 10.66
N ALA A 203 -24.49 6.22 9.94
CA ALA A 203 -25.80 5.81 10.41
C ALA A 203 -25.76 4.88 11.62
N LEU A 204 -24.64 4.19 11.89
CA LEU A 204 -24.51 3.33 13.09
C LEU A 204 -24.74 4.06 14.42
N LYS A 205 -24.63 5.39 14.45
CA LYS A 205 -24.93 6.19 15.64
C LYS A 205 -26.35 5.94 16.18
N GLU A 206 -27.29 5.55 15.33
CA GLU A 206 -28.68 5.25 15.71
C GLU A 206 -28.85 3.83 16.28
N GLU A 207 -27.83 2.96 16.09
CA GLU A 207 -27.89 1.53 16.46
C GLU A 207 -27.03 1.18 17.68
N VAL A 208 -26.00 2.00 17.96
CA VAL A 208 -25.06 1.72 19.05
C VAL A 208 -25.54 2.31 20.36
N ASN A 209 -25.16 1.68 21.48
CA ASN A 209 -25.61 2.11 22.80
C ASN A 209 -24.87 3.35 23.31
N ASP A 210 -23.62 3.54 22.90
CA ASP A 210 -22.76 4.63 23.35
C ASP A 210 -21.77 5.04 22.26
N ILE A 211 -21.47 6.34 22.20
CA ILE A 211 -20.51 6.91 21.25
C ILE A 211 -19.48 7.70 22.03
N LYS A 212 -18.21 7.34 21.83
CA LYS A 212 -17.09 8.06 22.41
C LYS A 212 -16.21 8.68 21.32
N ILE A 213 -16.08 9.99 21.34
CA ILE A 213 -15.16 10.73 20.48
C ILE A 213 -13.78 10.72 21.14
N LEU A 214 -12.75 10.27 20.39
CA LEU A 214 -11.35 10.39 20.77
C LEU A 214 -10.83 11.71 20.20
N ASP A 215 -10.93 12.77 20.98
CA ASP A 215 -10.71 14.14 20.52
C ASP A 215 -9.24 14.60 20.58
N GLN A 216 -8.32 13.81 21.17
CA GLN A 216 -6.92 14.16 21.25
C GLN A 216 -6.11 13.52 20.11
N SER A 217 -5.54 14.34 19.24
CA SER A 217 -4.56 13.87 18.27
C SER A 217 -3.15 13.84 18.87
N TYR A 218 -2.47 12.70 18.72
CA TYR A 218 -1.06 12.51 19.08
C TYR A 218 -0.12 12.60 17.88
N ARG A 219 -0.64 12.95 16.71
CA ARG A 219 0.10 13.08 15.46
C ARG A 219 0.15 14.53 14.99
N ILE A 220 -1.00 15.14 14.80
CA ILE A 220 -1.15 16.41 14.11
C ILE A 220 -0.67 17.54 15.01
N PRO A 221 0.33 18.33 14.56
CA PRO A 221 0.78 19.51 15.30
C PRO A 221 -0.24 20.64 15.25
N GLY A 222 -0.18 21.53 16.22
CA GLY A 222 -1.00 22.75 16.27
C GLY A 222 -0.63 23.77 15.18
N GLY A 223 -1.37 24.87 15.17
CA GLY A 223 -1.17 25.98 14.22
C GLY A 223 -1.57 25.68 12.79
N PRO A 224 -0.80 26.14 11.78
CA PRO A 224 -1.23 26.15 10.38
C PRO A 224 -1.61 24.80 9.80
N ILE A 225 -1.02 23.69 10.27
CA ILE A 225 -1.34 22.34 9.77
C ILE A 225 -2.72 21.91 10.29
N HIS A 226 -2.98 22.13 11.58
CA HIS A 226 -4.29 21.86 12.16
C HIS A 226 -5.38 22.73 11.50
N GLU A 227 -5.13 24.03 11.35
CA GLU A 227 -6.05 24.96 10.70
C GLU A 227 -6.37 24.53 9.25
N LEU A 228 -5.35 24.14 8.48
CA LEU A 228 -5.53 23.64 7.12
C LEU A 228 -6.42 22.38 7.12
N SER A 229 -6.14 21.44 8.01
CA SER A 229 -6.90 20.20 8.09
C SER A 229 -8.37 20.44 8.46
N GLN A 230 -8.64 21.35 9.41
CA GLN A 230 -10.00 21.74 9.77
C GLN A 230 -10.70 22.48 8.61
N ASN A 231 -10.01 23.40 7.92
CA ASN A 231 -10.56 24.10 6.77
C ASN A 231 -10.93 23.18 5.62
N ILE A 232 -10.19 22.09 5.42
CA ILE A 232 -10.51 21.09 4.40
C ILE A 232 -11.72 20.27 4.84
N ILE A 233 -11.70 19.70 6.04
CA ILE A 233 -12.72 18.74 6.46
C ILE A 233 -14.08 19.40 6.74
N ASN A 234 -14.09 20.63 7.16
CA ASN A 234 -15.33 21.38 7.37
C ASN A 234 -16.11 21.69 6.07
N LYS A 235 -15.54 21.41 4.90
CA LYS A 235 -16.23 21.48 3.61
C LYS A 235 -17.04 20.23 3.30
N VAL A 236 -16.76 19.13 3.99
CA VAL A 236 -17.52 17.87 3.86
C VAL A 236 -18.92 18.07 4.44
N GLN A 237 -19.92 17.79 3.62
CA GLN A 237 -21.33 18.01 3.98
C GLN A 237 -21.87 16.86 4.84
N ASN A 238 -21.64 15.63 4.41
CA ASN A 238 -22.09 14.44 5.12
C ASN A 238 -20.99 13.87 6.00
N ARG A 239 -20.94 14.31 7.26
CA ARG A 239 -19.95 13.83 8.24
C ARG A 239 -20.53 13.79 9.65
N PHE A 240 -19.96 12.96 10.51
CA PHE A 240 -20.17 13.04 11.93
C PHE A 240 -19.42 14.25 12.49
N GLN A 241 -20.17 15.23 13.01
CA GLN A 241 -19.57 16.48 13.52
C GLN A 241 -18.71 16.20 14.74
N LYS A 242 -17.43 16.45 14.62
CA LYS A 242 -16.44 16.29 15.67
C LYS A 242 -15.30 17.29 15.49
N GLU A 243 -14.69 17.64 16.59
CA GLU A 243 -13.46 18.42 16.64
C GLU A 243 -12.40 17.61 17.36
N TYR A 244 -11.15 17.81 16.99
CA TYR A 244 -10.04 17.20 17.69
C TYR A 244 -9.00 18.25 18.09
N LYS A 245 -8.32 17.98 19.20
CA LYS A 245 -7.24 18.81 19.75
C LYS A 245 -5.93 18.35 19.12
N PRO A 246 -5.14 19.27 18.52
CA PRO A 246 -3.82 18.93 18.02
C PRO A 246 -2.84 18.72 19.18
N ARG A 247 -1.62 18.30 18.85
CA ARG A 247 -0.48 18.34 19.79
C ARG A 247 -0.16 19.80 20.16
N GLU A 248 0.59 19.97 21.25
CA GLU A 248 1.03 21.30 21.71
C GLU A 248 2.08 21.93 20.76
N GLU A 249 2.94 21.08 20.11
CA GLU A 249 3.93 21.54 19.17
C GLU A 249 3.30 22.18 17.94
N GLN A 250 3.93 23.25 17.47
CA GLN A 250 3.44 23.99 16.31
C GLN A 250 4.05 23.42 15.03
N GLY A 251 3.21 23.14 14.05
CA GLY A 251 3.64 22.74 12.73
C GLY A 251 3.92 23.93 11.81
N LEU A 252 4.69 23.70 10.76
CA LEU A 252 5.01 24.67 9.73
C LEU A 252 4.34 24.30 8.40
N LEU A 253 3.60 25.22 7.82
CA LEU A 253 2.98 25.06 6.50
C LEU A 253 3.67 26.02 5.51
N LYS A 254 4.17 25.46 4.41
CA LYS A 254 4.71 26.20 3.29
C LYS A 254 3.95 25.86 2.02
N ARG A 255 3.85 26.81 1.10
CA ARG A 255 3.29 26.62 -0.24
C ARG A 255 4.34 26.92 -1.27
N TYR A 256 4.42 26.07 -2.28
CA TYR A 256 5.33 26.21 -3.40
C TYR A 256 4.54 26.17 -4.70
N SER A 257 4.97 26.93 -5.69
CA SER A 257 4.40 26.92 -7.05
C SER A 257 5.02 25.83 -7.92
N ASP A 258 6.21 25.37 -7.56
CA ASP A 258 6.99 24.41 -8.32
C ASP A 258 7.72 23.46 -7.34
N ILE A 259 7.78 22.19 -7.70
CA ILE A 259 8.42 21.17 -6.86
C ILE A 259 9.92 21.37 -6.70
N THR A 260 10.57 22.01 -7.69
CA THR A 260 12.02 22.32 -7.65
C THR A 260 12.41 23.29 -6.53
N GLN A 261 11.44 23.98 -5.95
CA GLN A 261 11.64 24.88 -4.81
C GLN A 261 11.66 24.12 -3.47
N VAL A 262 11.33 22.83 -3.47
CA VAL A 262 11.23 22.02 -2.25
C VAL A 262 12.59 21.39 -1.94
N ASP A 263 13.20 21.82 -0.85
CA ASP A 263 14.43 21.20 -0.35
C ASP A 263 14.09 20.02 0.56
N MET A 264 14.35 18.80 0.04
CA MET A 264 14.21 17.54 0.79
C MET A 264 15.57 16.98 1.22
N SER A 265 16.62 17.80 1.34
CA SER A 265 17.96 17.36 1.71
C SER A 265 18.05 16.79 3.12
N LEU A 266 17.17 17.20 4.02
CA LEU A 266 17.17 16.79 5.44
C LEU A 266 15.79 16.28 5.89
N GLY A 267 15.80 15.41 6.91
CA GLY A 267 14.59 14.88 7.56
C GLY A 267 13.94 13.73 6.79
N ASN A 268 12.87 13.19 7.39
CA ASN A 268 12.05 12.13 6.79
C ASN A 268 10.89 12.78 6.03
N TRP A 269 10.70 12.36 4.79
CA TRP A 269 9.69 12.92 3.92
C TRP A 269 8.69 11.88 3.44
N LEU A 270 7.44 12.31 3.34
CA LEU A 270 6.38 11.58 2.69
C LEU A 270 5.80 12.46 1.57
N VAL A 271 6.06 12.09 0.31
CA VAL A 271 5.52 12.77 -0.87
C VAL A 271 4.24 12.07 -1.28
N LEU A 272 3.15 12.82 -1.31
CA LEU A 272 1.79 12.31 -1.53
C LEU A 272 1.15 12.97 -2.75
N SER A 273 0.45 12.16 -3.54
CA SER A 273 -0.33 12.60 -4.69
C SER A 273 -1.67 11.88 -4.78
N SER A 274 -2.59 12.41 -5.58
CA SER A 274 -3.86 11.76 -5.89
C SER A 274 -3.68 10.52 -6.78
N ALA A 275 -2.70 10.55 -7.69
CA ALA A 275 -2.39 9.46 -8.61
C ALA A 275 -0.88 9.29 -8.81
N ASN A 276 -0.47 8.07 -9.15
CA ASN A 276 0.94 7.68 -9.21
C ASN A 276 1.78 8.47 -10.22
N TYR A 277 1.20 8.87 -11.35
CA TYR A 277 1.96 9.56 -12.40
C TYR A 277 2.33 11.01 -12.01
N PHE A 278 1.65 11.61 -11.04
CA PHE A 278 2.05 12.91 -10.49
C PHE A 278 3.30 12.84 -9.60
N LEU A 279 3.79 11.65 -9.30
CA LEU A 279 5.03 11.47 -8.53
C LEU A 279 6.28 11.53 -9.41
N GLU A 280 6.16 11.57 -10.74
CA GLU A 280 7.33 11.51 -11.64
C GLU A 280 8.23 12.73 -11.44
N ASP A 281 7.69 13.96 -11.39
CA ASP A 281 8.48 15.17 -11.16
C ASP A 281 9.23 15.14 -9.81
N ALA A 282 8.64 14.50 -8.79
CA ALA A 282 9.29 14.31 -7.50
C ALA A 282 10.45 13.31 -7.57
N LYS A 283 10.32 12.25 -8.38
CA LYS A 283 11.40 11.29 -8.63
C LYS A 283 12.54 11.96 -9.38
N ASP A 284 12.23 12.66 -10.47
CA ASP A 284 13.22 13.36 -11.28
C ASP A 284 14.01 14.37 -10.43
N LEU A 285 13.29 15.12 -9.57
CA LEU A 285 13.94 16.03 -8.62
C LEU A 285 14.91 15.27 -7.69
N CYS A 286 14.48 14.16 -7.11
CA CYS A 286 15.34 13.37 -6.22
C CYS A 286 16.54 12.80 -6.96
N GLU A 287 16.39 12.37 -8.21
CA GLU A 287 17.49 11.82 -9.01
C GLU A 287 18.51 12.91 -9.39
N ILE A 288 18.04 14.09 -9.79
CA ILE A 288 18.89 15.25 -10.08
C ILE A 288 19.65 15.72 -8.83
N GLN A 289 18.96 15.79 -7.70
CA GLN A 289 19.54 16.25 -6.44
C GLN A 289 20.34 15.17 -5.72
N GLY A 290 20.29 13.92 -6.16
CA GLY A 290 20.96 12.81 -5.48
C GLY A 290 20.35 12.46 -4.12
N TRP A 291 19.04 12.51 -3.99
CA TRP A 291 18.32 12.09 -2.78
C TRP A 291 17.76 10.69 -2.92
N TYR A 292 18.08 9.81 -1.96
CA TYR A 292 17.64 8.41 -1.98
C TYR A 292 16.16 8.31 -1.60
N TYR A 293 15.35 7.71 -2.49
CA TYR A 293 13.91 7.59 -2.27
C TYR A 293 13.38 6.17 -2.49
N GLN A 294 12.19 5.94 -1.95
CA GLN A 294 11.37 4.76 -2.21
C GLN A 294 10.03 5.21 -2.79
N CYS A 295 9.60 4.62 -3.89
CA CYS A 295 8.29 4.84 -4.47
C CYS A 295 7.51 3.53 -4.53
N LYS A 296 6.29 3.49 -3.96
CA LYS A 296 5.45 2.28 -3.89
C LYS A 296 6.17 1.06 -3.30
N GLY A 297 7.01 1.26 -2.30
CA GLY A 297 7.79 0.19 -1.69
C GLY A 297 9.03 -0.24 -2.48
N ILE A 298 9.29 0.32 -3.66
CA ILE A 298 10.45 0.04 -4.49
C ILE A 298 11.47 1.15 -4.33
N ASN A 299 12.69 0.80 -3.96
CA ASN A 299 13.78 1.77 -3.83
C ASN A 299 14.24 2.26 -5.21
N SER A 300 14.60 3.52 -5.31
CA SER A 300 15.12 4.17 -6.54
C SER A 300 16.38 3.48 -7.07
N VAL A 301 17.21 2.94 -6.16
CA VAL A 301 18.33 2.05 -6.52
C VAL A 301 18.18 0.75 -5.73
N PRO A 302 18.33 -0.43 -6.38
CA PRO A 302 18.22 -1.72 -5.68
C PRO A 302 19.22 -1.80 -4.52
N LEU A 303 18.73 -2.17 -3.34
CA LEU A 303 19.59 -2.32 -2.15
C LEU A 303 20.77 -3.28 -2.39
N LYS A 304 20.55 -4.35 -3.18
CA LYS A 304 21.57 -5.31 -3.52
C LYS A 304 22.75 -4.66 -4.26
N LEU A 305 22.48 -3.75 -5.19
CA LEU A 305 23.51 -2.97 -5.89
C LEU A 305 24.23 -2.04 -4.93
N LEU A 306 23.50 -1.28 -4.09
CA LEU A 306 24.13 -0.37 -3.13
C LEU A 306 25.03 -1.10 -2.13
N LEU A 307 24.63 -2.28 -1.65
CA LEU A 307 25.45 -3.13 -0.79
C LEU A 307 26.71 -3.62 -1.53
N ALA A 308 26.59 -4.04 -2.79
CA ALA A 308 27.73 -4.44 -3.60
C ALA A 308 28.74 -3.30 -3.77
N LEU A 309 28.27 -2.09 -4.10
CA LEU A 309 29.10 -0.91 -4.24
C LEU A 309 29.79 -0.51 -2.93
N ASN A 310 29.07 -0.56 -1.82
CA ASN A 310 29.62 -0.24 -0.51
C ASN A 310 30.71 -1.26 -0.10
N ASN A 311 30.39 -2.54 -0.22
CA ASN A 311 31.32 -3.61 0.09
C ASN A 311 32.56 -3.56 -0.82
N TRP A 312 32.40 -3.25 -2.12
CA TRP A 312 33.51 -3.06 -3.04
C TRP A 312 34.49 -1.98 -2.57
N GLU A 313 33.99 -0.81 -2.17
CA GLU A 313 34.86 0.28 -1.72
C GLU A 313 35.51 -0.01 -0.37
N HIS A 314 34.83 -0.73 0.55
CA HIS A 314 35.41 -1.22 1.79
C HIS A 314 36.51 -2.27 1.52
N TRP A 315 36.25 -3.20 0.62
CA TRP A 315 37.20 -4.25 0.23
C TRP A 315 38.47 -3.67 -0.38
N ARG A 316 38.34 -2.66 -1.24
CA ARG A 316 39.47 -1.92 -1.80
C ARG A 316 40.32 -1.20 -0.74
N LYS A 317 39.73 -0.87 0.41
CA LYS A 317 40.44 -0.25 1.56
C LYS A 317 41.09 -1.28 2.50
N GLY A 318 40.92 -2.57 2.21
CA GLY A 318 41.55 -3.65 2.96
C GLY A 318 40.63 -4.44 3.89
N ASP A 319 39.33 -4.18 3.88
CA ASP A 319 38.38 -4.97 4.66
C ASP A 319 38.30 -6.40 4.14
N LEU A 320 37.90 -7.33 5.01
CA LEU A 320 37.69 -8.72 4.69
C LEU A 320 36.22 -8.97 4.39
N LEU A 321 35.91 -9.55 3.22
CA LEU A 321 34.56 -9.92 2.83
C LEU A 321 34.32 -11.42 2.87
N ASN A 322 33.11 -11.83 3.20
CA ASN A 322 32.66 -13.22 3.11
C ASN A 322 32.26 -13.59 1.66
N HIS A 323 32.04 -14.87 1.42
CA HIS A 323 31.71 -15.36 0.07
C HIS A 323 30.41 -14.80 -0.52
N LEU A 324 29.38 -14.50 0.32
CA LEU A 324 28.11 -13.95 -0.16
C LEU A 324 28.25 -12.49 -0.60
N GLU A 325 29.02 -11.70 0.16
CA GLU A 325 29.33 -10.31 -0.18
C GLU A 325 30.12 -10.24 -1.50
N ILE A 326 31.15 -11.10 -1.65
CA ILE A 326 31.95 -11.17 -2.87
C ILE A 326 31.11 -11.66 -4.05
N LYS A 327 30.28 -12.68 -3.85
CA LYS A 327 29.35 -13.18 -4.88
C LYS A 327 28.42 -12.08 -5.38
N ASN A 328 27.88 -11.27 -4.47
CA ASN A 328 27.06 -10.14 -4.83
C ASN A 328 27.82 -9.09 -5.67
N ILE A 329 29.08 -8.79 -5.31
CA ILE A 329 29.95 -7.89 -6.08
C ILE A 329 30.20 -8.45 -7.49
N TYR A 330 30.53 -9.74 -7.60
CA TYR A 330 30.86 -10.37 -8.88
C TYR A 330 29.71 -10.35 -9.90
N GLU A 331 28.46 -10.23 -9.44
CA GLU A 331 27.30 -10.09 -10.35
C GLU A 331 27.35 -8.80 -11.19
N TYR A 332 28.08 -7.77 -10.70
CA TYR A 332 28.17 -6.45 -11.33
C TYR A 332 29.51 -6.19 -12.03
N LEU A 333 30.49 -7.07 -11.89
CA LEU A 333 31.83 -6.85 -12.45
C LEU A 333 31.99 -7.30 -13.90
N GLY A 334 31.04 -8.07 -14.44
CA GLY A 334 31.04 -8.48 -15.85
C GLY A 334 32.35 -9.14 -16.31
N SER A 335 33.03 -8.50 -17.25
CA SER A 335 34.30 -8.95 -17.81
C SER A 335 35.50 -8.81 -16.85
N SER A 336 35.34 -8.11 -15.76
CA SER A 336 36.36 -7.93 -14.71
C SER A 336 36.60 -9.16 -13.84
N VAL A 337 35.96 -10.29 -14.16
CA VAL A 337 36.14 -11.60 -13.52
C VAL A 337 36.38 -12.67 -14.62
N LEU A 338 37.44 -13.46 -14.50
CA LEU A 338 37.76 -14.51 -15.46
C LEU A 338 36.60 -15.54 -15.54
N PRO A 339 36.33 -16.09 -16.75
CA PRO A 339 35.38 -17.19 -16.92
C PRO A 339 35.73 -18.38 -15.99
N GLY A 340 34.73 -18.96 -15.35
CA GLY A 340 34.92 -20.04 -14.36
C GLY A 340 34.97 -19.55 -12.89
N PHE A 341 35.40 -18.32 -12.64
CA PHE A 341 35.41 -17.71 -11.31
C PHE A 341 34.23 -16.82 -11.05
N GLN A 342 33.35 -16.65 -12.01
CA GLN A 342 32.17 -15.81 -11.92
C GLN A 342 31.28 -16.22 -10.76
N LYS A 343 30.62 -15.20 -10.16
CA LYS A 343 29.64 -15.37 -9.08
C LYS A 343 30.21 -16.04 -7.83
N GLY A 344 31.50 -15.97 -7.60
CA GLY A 344 32.14 -16.49 -6.37
C GLY A 344 32.06 -18.00 -6.19
N LYS A 345 31.92 -18.77 -7.27
CA LYS A 345 31.73 -20.23 -7.20
C LYS A 345 32.91 -21.00 -6.57
N THR A 346 34.10 -20.41 -6.54
CA THR A 346 35.32 -21.00 -5.98
C THR A 346 35.63 -20.61 -4.56
N LEU A 347 34.76 -19.80 -3.94
CA LEU A 347 34.95 -19.30 -2.57
C LEU A 347 34.32 -20.26 -1.56
N HIS A 348 35.01 -20.49 -0.44
CA HIS A 348 34.47 -21.28 0.67
C HIS A 348 33.51 -20.48 1.54
N SER A 349 32.44 -21.11 2.03
CA SER A 349 31.37 -20.46 2.79
C SER A 349 31.83 -19.85 4.10
N ASP A 350 32.83 -20.46 4.76
CA ASP A 350 33.26 -20.12 6.10
C ASP A 350 34.52 -19.23 6.13
N ALA A 351 35.02 -18.87 4.93
CA ALA A 351 36.21 -18.03 4.80
C ALA A 351 35.86 -16.58 4.51
N LYS A 352 36.79 -15.69 4.90
CA LYS A 352 36.79 -14.29 4.47
C LYS A 352 38.05 -14.03 3.65
N TYR A 353 37.94 -13.16 2.67
CA TYR A 353 38.96 -12.92 1.68
C TYR A 353 39.32 -11.45 1.57
N THR A 354 40.58 -11.17 1.35
CA THR A 354 41.06 -9.87 0.88
C THR A 354 40.86 -9.72 -0.63
N LEU A 355 40.84 -8.48 -1.12
CA LEU A 355 40.78 -8.17 -2.55
C LEU A 355 41.94 -8.86 -3.29
N LYS A 356 43.17 -8.81 -2.72
CA LYS A 356 44.38 -9.38 -3.32
C LYS A 356 44.30 -10.90 -3.47
N GLU A 357 43.83 -11.63 -2.48
CA GLU A 357 43.61 -13.08 -2.58
C GLU A 357 42.66 -13.43 -3.72
N CYS A 358 41.56 -12.66 -3.86
CA CYS A 358 40.64 -12.89 -4.96
C CYS A 358 41.23 -12.56 -6.34
N GLN A 359 42.14 -11.61 -6.43
CA GLN A 359 42.86 -11.30 -7.66
C GLN A 359 43.90 -12.42 -8.01
N GLU A 360 44.59 -12.92 -7.00
CA GLU A 360 45.63 -13.95 -7.23
C GLU A 360 45.04 -15.37 -7.43
N GLN A 361 43.94 -15.72 -6.75
CA GLN A 361 43.48 -17.10 -6.64
C GLN A 361 42.06 -17.32 -7.19
N HIS A 362 41.23 -16.30 -7.31
CA HIS A 362 39.80 -16.42 -7.62
C HIS A 362 39.38 -15.60 -8.85
N GLY A 363 40.34 -15.28 -9.75
CA GLY A 363 40.08 -14.72 -11.07
C GLY A 363 39.49 -13.32 -11.12
N LEU A 364 39.57 -12.55 -10.05
CA LEU A 364 39.20 -11.13 -10.03
C LEU A 364 40.23 -10.31 -10.77
N ILE A 365 39.81 -9.48 -11.72
CA ILE A 365 40.67 -8.60 -12.50
C ILE A 365 40.53 -7.16 -12.02
N ALA A 366 39.32 -6.75 -11.62
CA ALA A 366 39.01 -5.40 -11.23
C ALA A 366 39.83 -4.93 -9.99
N SER A 367 40.25 -3.67 -10.02
CA SER A 367 41.01 -3.03 -8.93
C SER A 367 40.66 -1.55 -8.75
N ASP A 368 39.92 -0.97 -9.69
CA ASP A 368 39.63 0.48 -9.69
C ASP A 368 38.36 0.82 -8.89
N VAL A 369 38.04 2.08 -8.80
CA VAL A 369 36.83 2.57 -8.15
C VAL A 369 35.59 1.95 -8.78
N TRP A 370 34.49 1.86 -8.00
CA TRP A 370 33.30 1.11 -8.39
C TRP A 370 32.74 1.52 -9.77
N PHE A 371 32.72 2.80 -10.10
CA PHE A 371 32.16 3.29 -11.37
C PHE A 371 33.01 2.99 -12.62
N ARG A 372 34.22 2.46 -12.42
CA ARG A 372 35.06 1.92 -13.48
C ARG A 372 35.09 0.41 -13.49
N SER A 373 34.78 -0.21 -12.36
CA SER A 373 34.85 -1.66 -12.17
C SER A 373 33.52 -2.35 -12.40
N PHE A 374 32.40 -1.68 -12.11
CA PHE A 374 31.05 -2.23 -12.28
C PHE A 374 30.56 -1.97 -13.70
N GLU A 375 30.16 -3.05 -14.37
CA GLU A 375 29.66 -3.00 -15.74
C GLU A 375 28.13 -3.05 -15.77
N GLY A 376 27.53 -2.50 -16.83
CA GLY A 376 26.09 -2.57 -17.06
C GLY A 376 25.26 -1.54 -16.32
N LEU A 377 25.90 -0.60 -15.64
CA LEU A 377 25.22 0.58 -15.10
C LEU A 377 25.04 1.62 -16.20
N ASP A 378 23.82 2.10 -16.37
CA ASP A 378 23.59 3.23 -17.28
C ASP A 378 24.18 4.52 -16.67
N PRO A 379 24.58 5.51 -17.50
CA PRO A 379 25.25 6.72 -17.04
C PRO A 379 24.40 7.58 -16.10
N MET A 380 23.07 7.53 -16.21
CA MET A 380 22.15 8.28 -15.33
C MET A 380 22.15 7.68 -13.93
N THR A 381 21.98 6.36 -13.83
CA THR A 381 22.05 5.62 -12.56
C THR A 381 23.42 5.80 -11.89
N GLU A 382 24.52 5.76 -12.65
CA GLU A 382 25.87 6.01 -12.12
C GLU A 382 25.97 7.43 -11.52
N THR A 383 25.53 8.43 -12.26
CA THR A 383 25.56 9.82 -11.82
C THR A 383 24.70 10.04 -10.58
N TYR A 384 23.50 9.46 -10.56
CA TYR A 384 22.60 9.51 -9.42
C TYR A 384 23.24 8.90 -8.16
N ILE A 385 23.83 7.71 -8.26
CA ILE A 385 24.52 7.07 -7.13
C ILE A 385 25.70 7.90 -6.64
N ARG A 386 26.45 8.52 -7.53
CA ARG A 386 27.55 9.44 -7.15
C ARG A 386 27.04 10.63 -6.35
N ASN A 387 25.94 11.25 -6.83
CA ASN A 387 25.31 12.38 -6.14
C ASN A 387 24.75 11.97 -4.77
N MET A 388 24.09 10.80 -4.67
CA MET A 388 23.63 10.25 -3.39
C MET A 388 24.77 10.11 -2.38
N ARG A 389 25.92 9.58 -2.81
CA ARG A 389 27.10 9.43 -1.94
C ARG A 389 27.73 10.76 -1.56
N ALA A 390 27.79 11.72 -2.49
CA ALA A 390 28.28 13.07 -2.22
C ALA A 390 27.43 13.80 -1.19
N ASN A 391 26.11 13.58 -1.23
CA ASN A 391 25.16 14.14 -0.25
C ASN A 391 25.11 13.39 1.08
N GLY A 392 25.88 12.31 1.23
CA GLY A 392 25.90 11.52 2.47
C GLY A 392 24.62 10.72 2.72
N GLU A 393 23.86 10.38 1.66
CA GLU A 393 22.67 9.54 1.81
C GLU A 393 23.04 8.17 2.40
N MET A 394 22.24 7.72 3.36
CA MET A 394 22.49 6.45 4.06
C MET A 394 21.97 5.27 3.23
N ILE A 395 22.77 4.82 2.28
CA ILE A 395 22.44 3.75 1.33
C ILE A 395 22.27 2.35 1.95
N ASN A 396 22.65 2.16 3.19
CA ASN A 396 22.47 0.91 3.95
C ASN A 396 21.20 0.90 4.82
N LYS A 397 20.39 1.95 4.75
CA LYS A 397 19.12 2.09 5.48
C LYS A 397 17.96 2.28 4.48
N ASN A 398 16.74 2.17 5.01
CA ASN A 398 15.56 2.53 4.24
C ASN A 398 15.62 4.01 3.83
N PRO A 399 15.21 4.33 2.60
CA PRO A 399 15.17 5.71 2.14
C PRO A 399 14.36 6.61 3.08
N ARG A 400 14.88 7.80 3.32
CA ARG A 400 14.22 8.81 4.14
C ARG A 400 13.11 9.55 3.41
N ILE A 401 13.08 9.48 2.07
CA ILE A 401 12.01 10.02 1.23
C ILE A 401 11.16 8.84 0.75
N LYS A 402 9.88 8.88 1.09
CA LYS A 402 8.90 7.90 0.61
C LYS A 402 7.86 8.60 -0.24
N MET A 403 7.49 7.97 -1.36
CA MET A 403 6.52 8.51 -2.32
C MET A 403 5.40 7.50 -2.53
N SER A 404 4.17 7.95 -2.44
CA SER A 404 3.01 7.12 -2.71
C SER A 404 1.75 7.95 -3.00
N THR A 405 0.67 7.29 -3.38
CA THR A 405 -0.64 7.95 -3.38
C THR A 405 -1.13 8.16 -1.95
N ILE A 406 -2.02 9.13 -1.77
CA ILE A 406 -2.66 9.40 -0.46
C ILE A 406 -3.36 8.14 0.06
N HIS A 407 -4.03 7.38 -0.82
CA HIS A 407 -4.68 6.11 -0.46
C HIS A 407 -3.69 5.09 0.13
N ALA A 408 -2.56 4.88 -0.54
CA ALA A 408 -1.55 3.91 -0.09
C ALA A 408 -0.77 4.38 1.16
N ALA A 409 -0.77 5.69 1.44
CA ALA A 409 -0.15 6.26 2.62
C ALA A 409 -1.06 6.28 3.86
N LYS A 410 -2.31 5.83 3.74
CA LYS A 410 -3.23 5.77 4.89
C LYS A 410 -2.60 4.95 6.02
N GLY A 411 -2.70 5.44 7.25
CA GLY A 411 -1.99 4.89 8.42
C GLY A 411 -0.51 5.23 8.52
N GLY A 412 0.10 5.84 7.48
CA GLY A 412 1.49 6.35 7.52
C GLY A 412 1.59 7.74 8.14
N GLU A 413 2.83 8.15 8.45
CA GLU A 413 3.16 9.48 8.98
C GLU A 413 4.62 9.82 8.72
N ALA A 414 4.96 11.11 8.65
CA ALA A 414 6.32 11.59 8.52
C ALA A 414 6.49 12.99 9.15
N ASP A 415 7.75 13.34 9.44
CA ASP A 415 8.08 14.66 9.99
C ASP A 415 7.80 15.78 8.97
N ASN A 416 7.99 15.47 7.68
CA ASN A 416 7.69 16.38 6.57
C ASN A 416 6.76 15.69 5.57
N VAL A 417 5.71 16.38 5.15
CA VAL A 417 4.79 15.90 4.13
C VAL A 417 4.73 16.90 2.98
N LEU A 418 5.04 16.43 1.79
CA LEU A 418 4.80 17.17 0.55
C LEU A 418 3.52 16.63 -0.09
N LEU A 419 2.49 17.46 -0.14
CA LEU A 419 1.19 17.11 -0.72
C LEU A 419 1.02 17.79 -2.08
N LEU A 420 1.10 17.00 -3.15
CA LEU A 420 0.85 17.45 -4.52
C LEU A 420 -0.66 17.61 -4.72
N GLN A 421 -1.05 18.73 -5.35
CA GLN A 421 -2.46 19.11 -5.47
C GLN A 421 -3.07 18.75 -6.83
N ASP A 422 -2.29 18.10 -7.69
CA ASP A 422 -2.73 17.69 -9.01
C ASP A 422 -3.83 16.65 -8.96
N LEU A 423 -4.81 16.80 -9.86
CA LEU A 423 -5.98 15.93 -9.94
C LEU A 423 -6.09 15.33 -11.34
N THR A 424 -6.49 14.07 -11.40
CA THR A 424 -6.85 13.41 -12.66
C THR A 424 -8.15 13.99 -13.21
N GLY A 425 -8.39 13.84 -14.52
CA GLY A 425 -9.68 14.20 -15.11
C GLY A 425 -10.86 13.52 -14.42
N ALA A 426 -10.73 12.22 -14.11
CA ALA A 426 -11.75 11.46 -13.38
C ALA A 426 -11.96 11.99 -11.94
N ALA A 427 -10.89 12.42 -11.25
CA ALA A 427 -11.02 13.02 -9.93
C ALA A 427 -11.72 14.39 -9.97
N LEU A 428 -11.45 15.20 -11.02
CA LEU A 428 -12.14 16.47 -11.24
C LEU A 428 -13.63 16.26 -11.55
N GLU A 429 -13.97 15.24 -12.32
CA GLU A 429 -15.35 14.88 -12.60
C GLU A 429 -16.06 14.41 -11.32
N THR A 430 -15.44 13.52 -10.54
CA THR A 430 -15.96 13.11 -9.23
C THR A 430 -16.18 14.31 -8.32
N PHE A 431 -15.25 15.26 -8.28
CA PHE A 431 -15.37 16.48 -7.47
C PHE A 431 -16.59 17.33 -7.84
N SER A 432 -16.99 17.35 -9.11
CA SER A 432 -18.17 18.10 -9.54
C SER A 432 -19.49 17.49 -9.05
N HIS A 433 -19.51 16.19 -8.75
CA HIS A 433 -20.69 15.45 -8.32
C HIS A 433 -20.66 15.06 -6.82
N ASP A 434 -19.49 14.77 -6.29
CA ASP A 434 -19.26 14.38 -4.90
C ASP A 434 -17.96 15.02 -4.36
N PRO A 435 -18.00 16.30 -3.98
CA PRO A 435 -16.83 17.01 -3.46
C PRO A 435 -16.33 16.45 -2.12
N ASP A 436 -17.17 15.75 -1.37
CA ASP A 436 -16.84 15.21 -0.05
C ASP A 436 -15.71 14.19 -0.12
N GLU A 437 -15.69 13.34 -1.16
CA GLU A 437 -14.66 12.33 -1.34
C GLU A 437 -13.28 12.98 -1.50
N LEU A 438 -13.17 14.03 -2.30
CA LEU A 438 -11.91 14.73 -2.52
C LEU A 438 -11.44 15.51 -1.29
N HIS A 439 -12.38 16.13 -0.56
CA HIS A 439 -12.05 16.81 0.70
C HIS A 439 -11.49 15.82 1.73
N ARG A 440 -12.08 14.63 1.88
CA ARG A 440 -11.55 13.56 2.75
C ARG A 440 -10.18 13.08 2.29
N LEU A 441 -9.97 12.96 0.99
CA LEU A 441 -8.68 12.56 0.43
C LEU A 441 -7.57 13.55 0.85
N PHE A 442 -7.75 14.83 0.58
CA PHE A 442 -6.76 15.85 0.94
C PHE A 442 -6.63 16.06 2.45
N TYR A 443 -7.72 15.95 3.21
CA TYR A 443 -7.66 15.90 4.66
C TYR A 443 -6.78 14.76 5.15
N THR A 444 -6.99 13.56 4.61
CA THR A 444 -6.17 12.39 4.94
C THR A 444 -4.70 12.63 4.63
N GLY A 445 -4.38 13.21 3.46
CA GLY A 445 -3.01 13.56 3.09
C GLY A 445 -2.38 14.60 4.04
N ALA A 446 -3.09 15.70 4.32
CA ALA A 446 -2.60 16.76 5.19
C ALA A 446 -2.36 16.29 6.64
N THR A 447 -3.15 15.33 7.11
CA THR A 447 -3.03 14.78 8.47
C THR A 447 -1.97 13.69 8.61
N ARG A 448 -1.10 13.47 7.62
CA ARG A 448 0.08 12.58 7.73
C ARG A 448 1.30 13.26 8.34
N ALA A 449 1.31 14.59 8.46
CA ALA A 449 2.39 15.33 9.09
C ALA A 449 2.38 15.17 10.62
N LYS A 450 3.60 15.07 11.19
CA LYS A 450 3.86 15.06 12.62
C LYS A 450 4.20 16.43 13.16
#